data_c8826e44748e63d0ee12f670f79c2240
#
_entry.id   c8826e44748e63d0ee12f670f79c2240
#
_cell.length_a   1.000
_cell.length_b   1.000
_cell.length_c   1.000
_cell.angle_alpha   90.00
_cell.angle_beta   90.00
_cell.angle_gamma   90.00
#
_symmetry.space_group_name_H-M   'P 1'
#
loop_
_entity.id
_entity.type
_entity.pdbx_description
1 polymer ?
#
loop_
_entity_poly.entity_id
_entity_poly.type
_entity_poly.pdbx_seq_one_letter_code
_entity_poly.pdbx_strand_id
1 'polypeptide(L)'
;MNKFSGRIFMRTFFFALVMLIVQYSFSWGVTGHRVIGEIAQQHLTKKAKKELFKLTGKETLAWGANWPDFIKSDSTWNHASTWHYVDMPGHMEKEKFIDELKKLPGKNLYTQIQAMIAELKDKSLQLEKRRVALYFLIHLVGDLHQPLHVGRDEDAGGNKIVVYWFDKKTNLHTLWDSMLIEFQQYSYTEYAKLLDIKEPEEVKAWQSASLEDWFYESHVLSDVIYDDTAAESKLGYKYNYQFQKILEEQLLKGGFRLAALLNQAFE
;
A
#
# COMPACT_ATOMS: atom_id res chain seq x y z
N MET A 1 -52.21 37.51 -49.22
CA MET A 1 -52.25 36.42 -48.23
C MET A 1 -50.92 35.67 -48.29
N ASN A 2 -49.97 36.11 -47.48
CA ASN A 2 -48.60 35.54 -47.42
C ASN A 2 -48.47 34.70 -46.16
N LYS A 3 -48.17 33.40 -46.36
CA LYS A 3 -47.83 32.50 -45.27
C LYS A 3 -46.33 32.56 -45.00
N PHE A 4 -45.93 33.07 -43.86
CA PHE A 4 -44.58 32.96 -43.35
C PHE A 4 -44.40 31.55 -42.74
N SER A 5 -43.46 30.77 -43.33
CA SER A 5 -42.98 29.52 -42.77
C SER A 5 -41.73 29.81 -41.94
N GLY A 6 -41.86 29.83 -40.60
CA GLY A 6 -40.73 29.92 -39.68
C GLY A 6 -40.10 28.55 -39.46
N ARG A 7 -38.91 28.31 -39.98
CA ARG A 7 -38.06 27.18 -39.61
C ARG A 7 -37.32 27.51 -38.33
N ILE A 8 -37.70 26.85 -37.24
CA ILE A 8 -36.96 26.85 -35.99
C ILE A 8 -35.74 25.93 -36.15
N PHE A 9 -34.57 26.52 -36.19
CA PHE A 9 -33.30 25.77 -36.08
C PHE A 9 -33.05 25.45 -34.60
N MET A 10 -33.29 24.20 -34.23
CA MET A 10 -32.94 23.67 -32.92
C MET A 10 -31.45 23.29 -32.92
N ARG A 11 -30.59 24.18 -32.38
CA ARG A 11 -29.19 23.88 -32.13
C ARG A 11 -29.08 22.99 -30.89
N THR A 12 -28.91 21.71 -31.13
CA THR A 12 -28.54 20.74 -30.08
C THR A 12 -27.07 21.02 -29.67
N PHE A 13 -26.90 21.60 -28.50
CA PHE A 13 -25.61 21.70 -27.84
C PHE A 13 -25.28 20.32 -27.23
N PHE A 14 -24.35 19.57 -27.84
CA PHE A 14 -23.77 18.40 -27.24
C PHE A 14 -22.76 18.87 -26.18
N PHE A 15 -23.12 18.83 -24.92
CA PHE A 15 -22.18 18.90 -23.80
C PHE A 15 -21.46 17.57 -23.73
N ALA A 16 -20.23 17.49 -24.24
CA ALA A 16 -19.32 16.41 -23.95
C ALA A 16 -18.87 16.58 -22.47
N LEU A 17 -19.50 15.84 -21.58
CA LEU A 17 -19.06 15.70 -20.18
C LEU A 17 -17.78 14.86 -20.20
N VAL A 18 -16.62 15.52 -20.23
CA VAL A 18 -15.34 14.85 -19.98
C VAL A 18 -15.33 14.48 -18.48
N MET A 19 -15.70 13.24 -18.17
CA MET A 19 -15.42 12.68 -16.85
C MET A 19 -13.90 12.54 -16.72
N LEU A 20 -13.28 13.48 -16.01
CA LEU A 20 -11.97 13.28 -15.42
C LEU A 20 -12.12 12.14 -14.40
N ILE A 21 -11.81 10.93 -14.81
CA ILE A 21 -11.62 9.81 -13.89
C ILE A 21 -10.30 10.12 -13.18
N VAL A 22 -10.39 10.74 -12.01
CA VAL A 22 -9.27 10.81 -11.08
C VAL A 22 -9.02 9.39 -10.64
N GLN A 23 -8.01 8.75 -11.21
CA GLN A 23 -7.55 7.46 -10.73
C GLN A 23 -6.81 7.73 -9.41
N TYR A 24 -7.47 7.48 -8.31
CA TYR A 24 -6.81 7.40 -7.02
C TYR A 24 -5.96 6.13 -7.03
N SER A 25 -4.63 6.28 -7.02
CA SER A 25 -3.74 5.19 -6.62
C SER A 25 -3.99 4.94 -5.13
N PHE A 26 -4.60 3.83 -4.82
CA PHE A 26 -4.63 3.30 -3.47
C PHE A 26 -3.42 2.38 -3.35
N SER A 27 -2.66 2.51 -2.30
CA SER A 27 -1.70 1.52 -1.81
C SER A 27 -2.39 0.16 -1.65
N TRP A 28 -1.78 -0.87 -1.09
CA TRP A 28 -2.55 -2.10 -0.87
C TRP A 28 -4.01 -1.73 -0.66
N GLY A 29 -4.91 -2.22 -1.51
CA GLY A 29 -6.33 -1.90 -1.37
C GLY A 29 -6.82 -2.16 0.06
N VAL A 30 -7.98 -1.64 0.38
CA VAL A 30 -8.56 -1.68 1.73
C VAL A 30 -8.40 -3.04 2.42
N THR A 31 -8.51 -4.14 1.67
CA THR A 31 -8.40 -5.51 2.19
C THR A 31 -6.96 -5.86 2.58
N GLY A 32 -5.96 -5.53 1.76
CA GLY A 32 -4.56 -5.86 2.03
C GLY A 32 -4.01 -5.21 3.30
N HIS A 33 -4.25 -3.91 3.49
CA HIS A 33 -3.87 -3.22 4.73
C HIS A 33 -4.55 -3.82 5.97
N ARG A 34 -5.83 -4.21 5.86
CA ARG A 34 -6.53 -4.88 6.96
C ARG A 34 -5.96 -6.25 7.27
N VAL A 35 -5.57 -7.03 6.27
CA VAL A 35 -4.90 -8.33 6.46
C VAL A 35 -3.61 -8.14 7.25
N ILE A 36 -2.76 -7.19 6.84
CA ILE A 36 -1.50 -6.86 7.51
C ILE A 36 -1.76 -6.41 8.96
N GLY A 37 -2.72 -5.51 9.17
CA GLY A 37 -3.11 -5.05 10.50
C GLY A 37 -3.64 -6.18 11.39
N GLU A 38 -4.46 -7.09 10.85
CA GLU A 38 -5.02 -8.22 11.57
C GLU A 38 -3.92 -9.21 11.99
N ILE A 39 -3.02 -9.60 11.08
CA ILE A 39 -1.87 -10.46 11.40
C ILE A 39 -1.02 -9.80 12.50
N ALA A 40 -0.67 -8.52 12.34
CA ALA A 40 0.12 -7.81 13.34
C ALA A 40 -0.56 -7.80 14.73
N GLN A 41 -1.86 -7.58 14.77
CA GLN A 41 -2.65 -7.55 16.00
C GLN A 41 -2.55 -8.88 16.80
N GLN A 42 -2.52 -10.02 16.09
CA GLN A 42 -2.40 -11.34 16.73
C GLN A 42 -1.04 -11.54 17.41
N HIS A 43 0.03 -10.94 16.84
CA HIS A 43 1.41 -11.13 17.29
C HIS A 43 1.93 -10.02 18.22
N LEU A 44 1.05 -9.13 18.69
CA LEU A 44 1.40 -8.14 19.71
C LEU A 44 1.62 -8.78 21.09
N THR A 45 2.67 -8.32 21.78
CA THR A 45 2.90 -8.66 23.20
C THR A 45 1.76 -8.10 24.09
N LYS A 46 1.61 -8.64 25.29
CA LYS A 46 0.64 -8.11 26.26
C LYS A 46 0.89 -6.63 26.57
N LYS A 47 2.15 -6.20 26.61
CA LYS A 47 2.54 -4.82 26.85
C LYS A 47 2.15 -3.93 25.67
N ALA A 48 2.46 -4.35 24.43
CA ALA A 48 2.06 -3.62 23.23
C ALA A 48 0.53 -3.49 23.11
N LYS A 49 -0.22 -4.56 23.36
CA LYS A 49 -1.70 -4.53 23.39
C LYS A 49 -2.24 -3.50 24.40
N LYS A 50 -1.63 -3.40 25.58
CA LYS A 50 -2.03 -2.42 26.60
C LYS A 50 -1.73 -0.98 26.18
N GLU A 51 -0.56 -0.72 25.59
CA GLU A 51 -0.21 0.62 25.11
C GLU A 51 -1.04 1.02 23.88
N LEU A 52 -1.29 0.09 22.97
CA LEU A 52 -2.21 0.28 21.84
C LEU A 52 -3.59 0.72 22.33
N PHE A 53 -4.15 0.02 23.32
CA PHE A 53 -5.46 0.36 23.89
C PHE A 53 -5.52 1.78 24.47
N LYS A 54 -4.42 2.31 25.02
CA LYS A 54 -4.36 3.70 25.49
C LYS A 54 -4.46 4.71 24.36
N LEU A 55 -3.94 4.35 23.16
CA LEU A 55 -3.94 5.24 21.99
C LEU A 55 -5.25 5.18 21.21
N THR A 56 -5.84 3.98 21.05
CA THR A 56 -6.93 3.73 20.10
C THR A 56 -8.24 3.26 20.80
N GLY A 57 -8.19 3.01 22.12
CA GLY A 57 -9.33 2.41 22.82
C GLY A 57 -9.61 0.99 22.31
N LYS A 58 -10.78 0.78 21.74
CA LYS A 58 -11.21 -0.55 21.22
C LYS A 58 -10.93 -0.72 19.72
N GLU A 59 -10.39 0.29 19.05
CA GLU A 59 -10.07 0.19 17.63
C GLU A 59 -8.90 -0.77 17.41
N THR A 60 -9.05 -1.64 16.41
CA THR A 60 -8.02 -2.62 16.02
C THR A 60 -6.99 -2.00 15.08
N LEU A 61 -5.84 -2.65 14.88
CA LEU A 61 -4.88 -2.23 13.86
C LEU A 61 -5.50 -2.26 12.46
N ALA A 62 -6.34 -3.26 12.17
CA ALA A 62 -7.07 -3.36 10.90
C ALA A 62 -8.03 -2.17 10.68
N TRP A 63 -8.60 -1.59 11.74
CA TRP A 63 -9.42 -0.38 11.65
C TRP A 63 -8.59 0.82 11.21
N GLY A 64 -7.46 1.09 11.88
CA GLY A 64 -6.58 2.22 11.60
C GLY A 64 -5.82 2.10 10.28
N ALA A 65 -5.69 0.89 9.73
CA ALA A 65 -4.83 0.59 8.59
C ALA A 65 -5.13 1.41 7.31
N ASN A 66 -6.38 1.78 7.09
CA ASN A 66 -6.80 2.54 5.90
C ASN A 66 -7.03 4.03 6.16
N TRP A 67 -6.86 4.48 7.41
CA TRP A 67 -7.07 5.87 7.74
C TRP A 67 -6.20 6.85 6.91
N PRO A 68 -4.89 6.57 6.63
CA PRO A 68 -4.06 7.43 5.81
C PRO A 68 -4.56 7.63 4.38
N ASP A 69 -5.22 6.65 3.80
CA ASP A 69 -5.86 6.78 2.49
C ASP A 69 -7.17 7.57 2.56
N PHE A 70 -7.97 7.33 3.58
CA PHE A 70 -9.26 8.02 3.73
C PHE A 70 -9.07 9.50 4.03
N ILE A 71 -8.02 9.88 4.77
CA ILE A 71 -7.71 11.26 5.11
C ILE A 71 -7.24 12.09 3.90
N LYS A 72 -6.87 11.45 2.77
CA LYS A 72 -6.54 12.15 1.50
C LYS A 72 -7.68 13.04 0.99
N SER A 73 -8.91 12.83 1.47
CA SER A 73 -10.05 13.74 1.21
C SER A 73 -9.93 15.09 1.91
N ASP A 74 -9.12 15.19 2.95
CA ASP A 74 -8.82 16.44 3.66
C ASP A 74 -7.54 17.09 3.12
N SER A 75 -7.64 18.25 2.50
CA SER A 75 -6.52 18.96 1.87
C SER A 75 -5.38 19.30 2.83
N THR A 76 -5.63 19.35 4.14
CA THR A 76 -4.58 19.56 5.15
C THR A 76 -3.54 18.45 5.15
N TRP A 77 -3.89 17.27 4.62
CA TRP A 77 -3.03 16.10 4.50
C TRP A 77 -2.37 15.92 3.13
N ASN A 78 -2.55 16.86 2.19
CA ASN A 78 -1.92 16.78 0.87
C ASN A 78 -0.40 16.59 0.93
N HIS A 79 0.24 17.09 2.01
CA HIS A 79 1.67 16.93 2.25
C HIS A 79 2.10 15.48 2.49
N ALA A 80 1.17 14.57 2.80
CA ALA A 80 1.45 13.15 3.03
C ALA A 80 1.37 12.31 1.73
N SER A 81 1.01 12.89 0.60
CA SER A 81 0.85 12.16 -0.67
C SER A 81 2.11 11.40 -1.12
N THR A 82 3.29 11.95 -0.85
CA THR A 82 4.58 11.30 -1.20
C THR A 82 5.07 10.30 -0.16
N TRP A 83 4.35 10.12 0.96
CA TRP A 83 4.81 9.24 2.03
C TRP A 83 4.63 7.75 1.72
N HIS A 84 3.79 7.44 0.75
CA HIS A 84 3.32 6.08 0.46
C HIS A 84 4.26 5.25 -0.42
N TYR A 85 5.31 5.85 -1.01
CA TYR A 85 6.18 5.17 -1.96
C TYR A 85 7.61 5.73 -1.96
N VAL A 86 8.50 4.99 -2.58
CA VAL A 86 9.80 5.44 -3.08
C VAL A 86 9.98 4.94 -4.50
N ASP A 87 10.46 5.81 -5.39
CA ASP A 87 10.76 5.45 -6.76
C ASP A 87 12.28 5.26 -6.91
N MET A 88 12.67 4.09 -7.45
CA MET A 88 14.06 3.69 -7.62
C MET A 88 14.27 3.16 -9.05
N PRO A 89 15.46 3.35 -9.65
CA PRO A 89 15.79 2.68 -10.90
C PRO A 89 15.71 1.15 -10.75
N GLY A 90 15.20 0.44 -11.76
CA GLY A 90 15.13 -1.01 -11.73
C GLY A 90 16.51 -1.70 -11.72
N HIS A 91 16.55 -2.96 -11.29
CA HIS A 91 17.72 -3.86 -11.32
C HIS A 91 18.96 -3.33 -10.60
N MET A 92 18.76 -2.66 -9.47
CA MET A 92 19.88 -2.16 -8.68
C MET A 92 20.48 -3.26 -7.81
N GLU A 93 21.81 -3.30 -7.75
CA GLU A 93 22.51 -4.11 -6.75
C GLU A 93 22.27 -3.57 -5.34
N LYS A 94 22.27 -4.47 -4.35
CA LYS A 94 21.82 -4.18 -2.96
C LYS A 94 22.51 -2.99 -2.32
N GLU A 95 23.83 -2.96 -2.36
CA GLU A 95 24.63 -1.90 -1.74
C GLU A 95 24.31 -0.54 -2.36
N LYS A 96 24.23 -0.49 -3.69
CA LYS A 96 23.87 0.73 -4.42
C LYS A 96 22.44 1.16 -4.13
N PHE A 97 21.49 0.23 -4.10
CA PHE A 97 20.10 0.52 -3.75
C PHE A 97 20.00 1.16 -2.36
N ILE A 98 20.63 0.56 -1.35
CA ILE A 98 20.61 1.06 0.04
C ILE A 98 21.25 2.45 0.14
N ASP A 99 22.37 2.67 -0.56
CA ASP A 99 23.04 3.96 -0.57
C ASP A 99 22.17 5.06 -1.20
N GLU A 100 21.50 4.78 -2.31
CA GLU A 100 20.61 5.74 -2.97
C GLU A 100 19.30 5.92 -2.18
N LEU A 101 18.71 4.87 -1.60
CA LEU A 101 17.54 4.96 -0.73
C LEU A 101 17.75 5.96 0.42
N LYS A 102 18.91 5.89 1.08
CA LYS A 102 19.26 6.78 2.19
C LYS A 102 19.50 8.24 1.78
N LYS A 103 19.78 8.48 0.51
CA LYS A 103 19.99 9.83 -0.06
C LYS A 103 18.73 10.44 -0.66
N LEU A 104 17.64 9.69 -0.78
CA LEU A 104 16.39 10.20 -1.36
C LEU A 104 15.94 11.46 -0.62
N PRO A 105 15.67 12.56 -1.34
CA PRO A 105 15.27 13.81 -0.72
C PRO A 105 13.83 13.76 -0.21
N GLY A 106 13.52 14.65 0.73
CA GLY A 106 12.15 14.91 1.15
C GLY A 106 11.53 13.84 2.05
N LYS A 107 10.22 13.90 2.12
CA LYS A 107 9.40 12.95 2.90
C LYS A 107 8.88 11.88 1.96
N ASN A 108 9.35 10.67 2.13
CA ASN A 108 9.01 9.49 1.34
C ASN A 108 8.76 8.30 2.27
N LEU A 109 8.39 7.15 1.72
CA LEU A 109 8.03 5.95 2.49
C LEU A 109 9.13 5.56 3.51
N TYR A 110 10.39 5.58 3.10
CA TYR A 110 11.52 5.21 3.97
C TYR A 110 11.67 6.17 5.16
N THR A 111 11.72 7.48 4.89
CA THR A 111 11.90 8.50 5.94
C THR A 111 10.69 8.58 6.86
N GLN A 112 9.47 8.34 6.34
CA GLN A 112 8.26 8.45 7.14
C GLN A 112 8.01 7.22 8.03
N ILE A 113 8.36 6.01 7.62
CA ILE A 113 8.35 4.86 8.53
C ILE A 113 9.23 5.15 9.75
N GLN A 114 10.44 5.66 9.55
CA GLN A 114 11.35 6.01 10.65
C GLN A 114 10.78 7.12 11.54
N ALA A 115 10.22 8.17 10.93
CA ALA A 115 9.60 9.27 11.66
C ALA A 115 8.41 8.80 12.51
N MET A 116 7.53 7.95 11.96
CA MET A 116 6.37 7.42 12.68
C MET A 116 6.78 6.51 13.86
N ILE A 117 7.84 5.70 13.68
CA ILE A 117 8.40 4.92 14.79
C ILE A 117 8.92 5.84 15.90
N ALA A 118 9.64 6.90 15.56
CA ALA A 118 10.17 7.87 16.53
C ALA A 118 9.05 8.60 17.28
N GLU A 119 8.03 9.10 16.55
CA GLU A 119 6.89 9.80 17.15
C GLU A 119 6.05 8.86 18.05
N LEU A 120 5.89 7.59 17.64
CA LEU A 120 5.16 6.62 18.44
C LEU A 120 5.88 6.30 19.78
N LYS A 121 7.22 6.28 19.78
CA LYS A 121 8.04 6.05 20.97
C LYS A 121 8.06 7.27 21.92
N ASP A 122 7.89 8.47 21.41
CA ASP A 122 7.99 9.71 22.19
C ASP A 122 6.75 9.91 23.08
N LYS A 123 6.88 9.53 24.36
CA LYS A 123 5.81 9.67 25.36
C LYS A 123 5.54 11.13 25.78
N SER A 124 6.36 12.09 25.36
CA SER A 124 6.12 13.53 25.60
C SER A 124 5.10 14.12 24.63
N LEU A 125 4.85 13.47 23.49
CA LEU A 125 3.88 13.90 22.51
C LEU A 125 2.43 13.63 22.98
N GLN A 126 1.52 14.47 22.53
CA GLN A 126 0.09 14.28 22.77
C GLN A 126 -0.39 12.94 22.22
N LEU A 127 -1.36 12.32 22.90
CA LEU A 127 -1.91 11.02 22.50
C LEU A 127 -2.44 11.02 21.07
N GLU A 128 -3.07 12.11 20.65
CA GLU A 128 -3.58 12.26 19.27
C GLU A 128 -2.46 12.19 18.24
N LYS A 129 -1.35 12.89 18.47
CA LYS A 129 -0.21 12.85 17.55
C LYS A 129 0.40 11.44 17.46
N ARG A 130 0.52 10.76 18.60
CA ARG A 130 0.99 9.37 18.65
C ARG A 130 0.02 8.40 17.99
N ARG A 131 -1.30 8.64 18.09
CA ARG A 131 -2.33 7.85 17.39
C ARG A 131 -2.22 8.01 15.88
N VAL A 132 -2.04 9.24 15.39
CA VAL A 132 -1.79 9.52 13.97
C VAL A 132 -0.52 8.80 13.49
N ALA A 133 0.58 8.89 14.26
CA ALA A 133 1.82 8.19 13.94
C ALA A 133 1.61 6.66 13.88
N LEU A 134 0.82 6.09 14.77
CA LEU A 134 0.44 4.68 14.74
C LEU A 134 -0.29 4.32 13.45
N TYR A 135 -1.32 5.08 13.06
CA TYR A 135 -2.10 4.79 11.85
C TYR A 135 -1.25 4.89 10.59
N PHE A 136 -0.41 5.92 10.48
CA PHE A 136 0.56 5.99 9.39
C PHE A 136 1.54 4.82 9.42
N LEU A 137 2.10 4.44 10.58
CA LEU A 137 3.04 3.33 10.64
C LEU A 137 2.42 2.02 10.15
N ILE A 138 1.18 1.71 10.58
CA ILE A 138 0.46 0.52 10.11
C ILE A 138 0.33 0.51 8.59
N HIS A 139 -0.10 1.64 8.03
CA HIS A 139 -0.33 1.80 6.60
C HIS A 139 0.96 1.73 5.80
N LEU A 140 1.97 2.53 6.17
CA LEU A 140 3.25 2.64 5.46
C LEU A 140 4.05 1.32 5.48
N VAL A 141 3.94 0.54 6.56
CA VAL A 141 4.51 -0.82 6.56
C VAL A 141 3.77 -1.71 5.58
N GLY A 142 2.46 -1.53 5.43
CA GLY A 142 1.69 -2.18 4.37
C GLY A 142 2.20 -1.77 2.98
N ASP A 143 2.31 -0.48 2.71
CA ASP A 143 2.81 0.07 1.44
C ASP A 143 4.18 -0.50 1.07
N LEU A 144 5.11 -0.54 2.02
CA LEU A 144 6.44 -1.11 1.84
C LEU A 144 6.39 -2.56 1.33
N HIS A 145 5.38 -3.34 1.73
CA HIS A 145 5.23 -4.74 1.33
C HIS A 145 4.40 -4.93 0.06
N GLN A 146 3.95 -3.85 -0.59
CA GLN A 146 3.44 -3.86 -1.96
C GLN A 146 4.62 -3.51 -2.90
N PRO A 147 5.14 -4.46 -3.68
CA PRO A 147 6.41 -4.26 -4.39
C PRO A 147 6.46 -3.01 -5.28
N LEU A 148 5.35 -2.64 -5.92
CA LEU A 148 5.30 -1.48 -6.81
C LEU A 148 5.31 -0.13 -6.08
N HIS A 149 5.21 -0.10 -4.73
CA HIS A 149 5.49 1.08 -3.91
C HIS A 149 7.00 1.34 -3.71
N VAL A 150 7.83 0.39 -4.15
CA VAL A 150 9.29 0.52 -4.31
C VAL A 150 9.62 0.32 -5.79
N GLY A 151 8.82 0.97 -6.64
CA GLY A 151 8.81 0.81 -8.10
C GLY A 151 9.66 1.84 -8.83
N ARG A 152 9.27 2.15 -10.08
CA ARG A 152 10.04 3.00 -11.00
C ARG A 152 9.37 4.36 -11.21
N ASP A 153 10.16 5.45 -11.24
CA ASP A 153 9.65 6.82 -11.43
C ASP A 153 9.03 7.04 -12.82
N GLU A 154 9.64 6.46 -13.86
CA GLU A 154 9.19 6.66 -15.25
C GLU A 154 7.75 6.26 -15.51
N ASP A 155 7.23 5.27 -14.76
CA ASP A 155 5.86 4.78 -14.88
C ASP A 155 5.00 4.99 -13.63
N ALA A 156 5.53 5.75 -12.66
CA ALA A 156 4.86 6.02 -11.39
C ALA A 156 4.49 4.71 -10.65
N GLY A 157 5.47 3.81 -10.45
CA GLY A 157 5.25 2.54 -9.79
C GLY A 157 4.26 1.62 -10.52
N GLY A 158 4.27 1.61 -11.86
CA GLY A 158 3.35 0.79 -12.68
C GLY A 158 1.98 1.39 -12.93
N ASN A 159 1.69 2.61 -12.44
CA ASN A 159 0.42 3.29 -12.70
C ASN A 159 0.20 3.65 -14.17
N LYS A 160 1.30 3.87 -14.93
CA LYS A 160 1.23 4.16 -16.37
C LYS A 160 1.26 2.91 -17.24
N ILE A 161 1.47 1.72 -16.67
CA ILE A 161 1.49 0.45 -17.41
C ILE A 161 0.07 -0.10 -17.49
N VAL A 162 -0.57 0.06 -18.64
CA VAL A 162 -1.90 -0.48 -18.91
C VAL A 162 -1.83 -1.99 -19.02
N VAL A 163 -2.75 -2.69 -18.35
CA VAL A 163 -2.97 -4.14 -18.46
C VAL A 163 -4.46 -4.43 -18.50
N TYR A 164 -4.83 -5.66 -18.87
CA TYR A 164 -6.22 -6.11 -18.87
C TYR A 164 -6.39 -7.28 -17.92
N TRP A 165 -7.14 -7.09 -16.85
CA TRP A 165 -7.49 -8.14 -15.89
C TRP A 165 -8.86 -8.73 -16.24
N PHE A 166 -8.88 -9.99 -16.71
CA PHE A 166 -10.10 -10.63 -17.28
C PHE A 166 -10.80 -9.70 -18.30
N ASP A 167 -10.04 -9.21 -19.28
CA ASP A 167 -10.45 -8.28 -20.34
C ASP A 167 -10.92 -6.89 -19.87
N LYS A 168 -10.88 -6.59 -18.57
CA LYS A 168 -11.14 -5.25 -18.03
C LYS A 168 -9.86 -4.44 -17.98
N LYS A 169 -9.88 -3.27 -18.64
CA LYS A 169 -8.73 -2.34 -18.64
C LYS A 169 -8.45 -1.83 -17.22
N THR A 170 -7.19 -1.90 -16.83
CA THR A 170 -6.65 -1.36 -15.57
C THR A 170 -5.19 -0.96 -15.76
N ASN A 171 -4.46 -0.71 -14.70
CA ASN A 171 -3.00 -0.57 -14.71
C ASN A 171 -2.35 -1.62 -13.78
N LEU A 172 -1.04 -1.80 -13.95
CA LEU A 172 -0.28 -2.80 -13.21
C LEU A 172 -0.30 -2.51 -11.70
N HIS A 173 -0.18 -1.25 -11.30
CA HIS A 173 -0.23 -0.85 -9.89
C HIS A 173 -1.57 -1.22 -9.24
N THR A 174 -2.69 -0.80 -9.82
CA THR A 174 -4.04 -1.11 -9.31
C THR A 174 -4.31 -2.62 -9.27
N LEU A 175 -3.77 -3.38 -10.23
CA LEU A 175 -3.88 -4.83 -10.22
C LEU A 175 -3.26 -5.43 -8.94
N TRP A 176 -2.05 -4.97 -8.58
CA TRP A 176 -1.34 -5.43 -7.39
C TRP A 176 -1.95 -4.89 -6.10
N ASP A 177 -2.33 -3.62 -6.07
CA ASP A 177 -2.94 -3.03 -4.87
C ASP A 177 -4.22 -3.74 -4.44
N SER A 178 -5.07 -4.08 -5.38
CA SER A 178 -6.43 -4.48 -5.04
C SER A 178 -6.90 -5.75 -5.74
N MET A 179 -6.76 -5.83 -7.07
CA MET A 179 -7.49 -6.84 -7.84
C MET A 179 -7.03 -8.26 -7.59
N LEU A 180 -5.73 -8.49 -7.34
CA LEU A 180 -5.20 -9.82 -7.00
C LEU A 180 -5.67 -10.27 -5.62
N ILE A 181 -5.76 -9.36 -4.65
CA ILE A 181 -6.26 -9.67 -3.30
C ILE A 181 -7.77 -9.94 -3.34
N GLU A 182 -8.53 -9.04 -3.96
CA GLU A 182 -9.99 -9.18 -4.07
C GLU A 182 -10.40 -10.43 -4.88
N PHE A 183 -9.54 -10.88 -5.78
CA PHE A 183 -9.76 -12.10 -6.56
C PHE A 183 -9.79 -13.36 -5.68
N GLN A 184 -9.11 -13.36 -4.53
CA GLN A 184 -9.11 -14.49 -3.59
C GLN A 184 -10.47 -14.67 -2.88
N GLN A 185 -11.35 -13.67 -2.89
CA GLN A 185 -12.71 -13.71 -2.34
C GLN A 185 -12.79 -14.02 -0.83
N TYR A 186 -11.71 -13.76 -0.08
CA TYR A 186 -11.72 -13.88 1.38
C TYR A 186 -12.07 -12.54 2.05
N SER A 187 -12.75 -12.59 3.18
CA SER A 187 -12.73 -11.47 4.11
C SER A 187 -11.30 -11.27 4.65
N TYR A 188 -10.94 -10.05 5.07
CA TYR A 188 -9.59 -9.80 5.59
C TYR A 188 -9.25 -10.67 6.81
N THR A 189 -10.22 -11.00 7.63
CA THR A 189 -10.02 -11.87 8.81
C THR A 189 -9.81 -13.34 8.44
N GLU A 190 -10.53 -13.84 7.42
CA GLU A 190 -10.31 -15.19 6.91
C GLU A 190 -8.95 -15.29 6.26
N TYR A 191 -8.60 -14.29 5.43
CA TYR A 191 -7.32 -14.29 4.72
C TYR A 191 -6.14 -14.20 5.69
N ALA A 192 -6.19 -13.29 6.67
CA ALA A 192 -5.18 -13.21 7.72
C ALA A 192 -4.99 -14.54 8.44
N LYS A 193 -6.09 -15.20 8.83
CA LYS A 193 -6.04 -16.50 9.50
C LYS A 193 -5.47 -17.62 8.63
N LEU A 194 -5.77 -17.62 7.32
CA LEU A 194 -5.24 -18.63 6.39
C LEU A 194 -3.74 -18.45 6.16
N LEU A 195 -3.27 -17.20 6.12
CA LEU A 195 -1.85 -16.90 5.90
C LEU A 195 -1.00 -17.12 7.15
N ASP A 196 -1.56 -16.90 8.35
CA ASP A 196 -0.83 -16.90 9.62
C ASP A 196 -0.42 -18.32 10.09
N ILE A 197 0.29 -19.03 9.20
CA ILE A 197 0.82 -20.38 9.43
C ILE A 197 2.27 -20.39 8.97
N LYS A 198 3.21 -20.10 9.88
CA LYS A 198 4.65 -20.09 9.58
C LYS A 198 5.47 -20.64 10.74
N GLU A 199 6.62 -21.22 10.38
CA GLU A 199 7.59 -21.70 11.35
C GLU A 199 8.24 -20.53 12.12
N PRO A 200 8.40 -20.62 13.44
CA PRO A 200 8.95 -19.54 14.27
C PRO A 200 10.31 -19.03 13.81
N GLU A 201 11.19 -19.88 13.31
CA GLU A 201 12.52 -19.50 12.84
C GLU A 201 12.46 -18.64 11.56
N GLU A 202 11.51 -18.93 10.68
CA GLU A 202 11.27 -18.15 9.46
C GLU A 202 10.77 -16.73 9.84
N VAL A 203 9.80 -16.65 10.73
CA VAL A 203 9.28 -15.38 11.26
C VAL A 203 10.40 -14.56 11.91
N LYS A 204 11.23 -15.19 12.73
CA LYS A 204 12.36 -14.53 13.39
C LYS A 204 13.37 -13.97 12.38
N ALA A 205 13.67 -14.71 11.33
CA ALA A 205 14.54 -14.24 10.25
C ALA A 205 13.95 -12.98 9.56
N TRP A 206 12.65 -12.97 9.24
CA TRP A 206 11.98 -11.80 8.66
C TRP A 206 12.01 -10.57 9.55
N GLN A 207 11.80 -10.76 10.86
CA GLN A 207 11.76 -9.68 11.83
C GLN A 207 13.15 -9.12 12.18
N SER A 208 14.21 -9.94 12.04
CA SER A 208 15.58 -9.52 12.35
C SER A 208 16.28 -8.78 11.21
N ALA A 209 15.74 -8.81 9.99
CA ALA A 209 16.27 -8.06 8.87
C ALA A 209 16.10 -6.55 9.09
N SER A 210 17.00 -5.74 8.53
CA SER A 210 16.93 -4.28 8.63
C SER A 210 15.77 -3.70 7.80
N LEU A 211 15.40 -2.45 8.10
CA LEU A 211 14.38 -1.74 7.28
C LEU A 211 14.84 -1.63 5.83
N GLU A 212 16.12 -1.37 5.59
CA GLU A 212 16.71 -1.29 4.25
C GLU A 212 16.64 -2.63 3.51
N ASP A 213 16.81 -3.75 4.23
CA ASP A 213 16.63 -5.08 3.64
C ASP A 213 15.19 -5.32 3.19
N TRP A 214 14.20 -4.84 3.95
CA TRP A 214 12.79 -4.93 3.57
C TRP A 214 12.48 -4.12 2.31
N PHE A 215 13.06 -2.91 2.20
CA PHE A 215 12.94 -2.09 0.99
C PHE A 215 13.59 -2.76 -0.22
N TYR A 216 14.80 -3.30 -0.04
CA TYR A 216 15.49 -4.01 -1.11
C TYR A 216 14.74 -5.26 -1.55
N GLU A 217 14.15 -6.02 -0.63
CA GLU A 217 13.28 -7.15 -0.96
C GLU A 217 12.11 -6.74 -1.85
N SER A 218 11.38 -5.68 -1.47
CA SER A 218 10.27 -5.15 -2.28
C SER A 218 10.74 -4.66 -3.65
N HIS A 219 11.91 -4.01 -3.73
CA HIS A 219 12.51 -3.59 -4.98
C HIS A 219 12.81 -4.77 -5.91
N VAL A 220 13.44 -5.83 -5.41
CA VAL A 220 13.72 -7.04 -6.20
C VAL A 220 12.42 -7.68 -6.69
N LEU A 221 11.39 -7.73 -5.86
CA LEU A 221 10.09 -8.26 -6.25
C LEU A 221 9.39 -7.36 -7.28
N SER A 222 9.57 -6.03 -7.20
CA SER A 222 9.05 -5.13 -8.24
C SER A 222 9.70 -5.41 -9.59
N ASP A 223 11.01 -5.64 -9.64
CA ASP A 223 11.69 -6.01 -10.89
C ASP A 223 11.15 -7.33 -11.47
N VAL A 224 10.91 -8.35 -10.64
CA VAL A 224 10.28 -9.61 -11.09
C VAL A 224 8.90 -9.35 -11.71
N ILE A 225 8.10 -8.46 -11.14
CA ILE A 225 6.78 -8.09 -11.65
C ILE A 225 6.90 -7.36 -13.00
N TYR A 226 7.80 -6.39 -13.10
CA TYR A 226 8.03 -5.63 -14.33
C TYR A 226 8.55 -6.51 -15.46
N ASP A 227 9.48 -7.42 -15.18
CA ASP A 227 10.09 -8.28 -16.17
C ASP A 227 9.09 -9.29 -16.76
N ASP A 228 8.09 -9.71 -15.97
CA ASP A 228 7.05 -10.65 -16.40
C ASP A 228 5.84 -9.97 -17.07
N THR A 229 5.64 -8.67 -16.83
CA THR A 229 4.38 -7.99 -17.20
C THR A 229 4.60 -6.88 -18.21
N ALA A 230 4.49 -7.19 -19.50
CA ALA A 230 4.52 -6.18 -20.55
C ALA A 230 3.23 -5.32 -20.55
N ALA A 231 3.34 -4.06 -21.02
CA ALA A 231 2.18 -3.21 -21.25
C ALA A 231 1.17 -3.88 -22.22
N GLU A 232 -0.11 -3.59 -22.04
CA GLU A 232 -1.24 -4.13 -22.82
C GLU A 232 -1.43 -5.66 -22.64
N SER A 233 -0.76 -6.31 -21.67
CA SER A 233 -0.93 -7.73 -21.38
C SER A 233 -2.34 -8.07 -20.95
N LYS A 234 -2.85 -9.21 -21.42
CA LYS A 234 -4.11 -9.81 -20.99
C LYS A 234 -3.84 -10.81 -19.88
N LEU A 235 -4.22 -10.47 -18.67
CA LEU A 235 -3.93 -11.19 -17.44
C LEU A 235 -5.21 -11.84 -16.88
N GLY A 236 -5.02 -12.94 -16.14
CA GLY A 236 -6.13 -13.68 -15.56
C GLY A 236 -5.62 -14.80 -14.66
N TYR A 237 -6.28 -15.97 -14.67
CA TYR A 237 -5.96 -17.11 -13.78
C TYR A 237 -4.48 -17.49 -13.75
N LYS A 238 -3.81 -17.53 -14.94
CA LYS A 238 -2.38 -17.88 -15.01
C LYS A 238 -1.51 -16.89 -14.23
N TYR A 239 -1.77 -15.59 -14.38
CA TYR A 239 -1.05 -14.54 -13.68
C TYR A 239 -1.29 -14.62 -12.16
N ASN A 240 -2.54 -14.80 -11.74
CA ASN A 240 -2.86 -15.01 -10.33
C ASN A 240 -2.09 -16.23 -9.76
N TYR A 241 -2.13 -17.36 -10.43
CA TYR A 241 -1.44 -18.57 -9.97
C TYR A 241 0.08 -18.37 -9.85
N GLN A 242 0.68 -17.63 -10.78
CA GLN A 242 2.11 -17.33 -10.80
C GLN A 242 2.54 -16.44 -9.64
N PHE A 243 1.75 -15.41 -9.33
CA PHE A 243 2.13 -14.38 -8.38
C PHE A 243 1.45 -14.49 -7.00
N GLN A 244 0.50 -15.39 -6.83
CA GLN A 244 -0.23 -15.57 -5.57
C GLN A 244 0.71 -15.79 -4.38
N LYS A 245 1.74 -16.63 -4.54
CA LYS A 245 2.69 -16.91 -3.46
C LYS A 245 3.46 -15.66 -3.03
N ILE A 246 3.89 -14.83 -3.98
CA ILE A 246 4.58 -13.55 -3.69
C ILE A 246 3.63 -12.60 -2.95
N LEU A 247 2.42 -12.44 -3.46
CA LEU A 247 1.38 -11.61 -2.86
C LEU A 247 1.12 -12.00 -1.39
N GLU A 248 0.87 -13.28 -1.16
CA GLU A 248 0.56 -13.83 0.17
C GLU A 248 1.75 -13.71 1.13
N GLU A 249 2.96 -13.97 0.67
CA GLU A 249 4.17 -13.83 1.46
C GLU A 249 4.44 -12.37 1.86
N GLN A 250 4.20 -11.41 0.97
CA GLN A 250 4.35 -9.99 1.30
C GLN A 250 3.30 -9.51 2.32
N LEU A 251 2.05 -9.93 2.20
CA LEU A 251 1.02 -9.66 3.21
C LEU A 251 1.43 -10.21 4.58
N LEU A 252 1.92 -11.42 4.62
CA LEU A 252 2.33 -12.10 5.84
C LEU A 252 3.56 -11.46 6.48
N LYS A 253 4.61 -11.17 5.69
CA LYS A 253 5.81 -10.46 6.14
C LYS A 253 5.48 -9.08 6.68
N GLY A 254 4.60 -8.34 5.98
CA GLY A 254 4.11 -7.04 6.43
C GLY A 254 3.49 -7.11 7.83
N GLY A 255 2.65 -8.10 8.07
CA GLY A 255 2.02 -8.33 9.38
C GLY A 255 3.03 -8.64 10.50
N PHE A 256 3.94 -9.58 10.29
CA PHE A 256 4.94 -9.96 11.30
C PHE A 256 5.96 -8.84 11.57
N ARG A 257 6.40 -8.13 10.53
CA ARG A 257 7.34 -7.01 10.65
C ARG A 257 6.69 -5.82 11.36
N LEU A 258 5.43 -5.52 11.06
CA LEU A 258 4.66 -4.50 11.78
C LEU A 258 4.52 -4.86 13.27
N ALA A 259 4.20 -6.12 13.57
CA ALA A 259 4.12 -6.59 14.97
C ALA A 259 5.46 -6.39 15.71
N ALA A 260 6.59 -6.71 15.08
CA ALA A 260 7.91 -6.51 15.66
C ALA A 260 8.21 -5.03 15.94
N LEU A 261 7.93 -4.14 14.99
CA LEU A 261 8.09 -2.69 15.18
C LEU A 261 7.24 -2.16 16.32
N LEU A 262 5.98 -2.57 16.40
CA LEU A 262 5.06 -2.13 17.46
C LEU A 262 5.46 -2.71 18.83
N ASN A 263 5.85 -3.97 18.89
CA ASN A 263 6.34 -4.58 20.14
C ASN A 263 7.55 -3.81 20.65
N GLN A 264 8.53 -3.52 19.78
CA GLN A 264 9.72 -2.74 20.13
C GLN A 264 9.38 -1.28 20.49
N ALA A 265 8.41 -0.66 19.82
CA ALA A 265 8.05 0.73 20.09
C ALA A 265 7.38 0.90 21.46
N PHE A 266 6.73 -0.15 21.95
CA PHE A 266 6.00 -0.14 23.22
C PHE A 266 6.75 -0.82 24.37
N GLU A 267 7.99 -1.27 24.16
CA GLU A 267 8.87 -1.75 25.25
C GLU A 267 9.28 -0.63 26.19
#